data_3be27b84c6099f3d8d93c580955cf533
#
_entry.id   3be27b84c6099f3d8d93c580955cf533
#
_cell.length_a   1.000
_cell.length_b   1.000
_cell.length_c   1.000
_cell.angle_alpha   90.00
_cell.angle_beta   90.00
_cell.angle_gamma   90.00
#
_symmetry.space_group_name_H-M   'P 1'
#
loop_
_entity.id
_entity.type
_entity.pdbx_description
1 polymer ?
#
loop_
_entity_poly.entity_id
_entity_poly.type
_entity_poly.pdbx_seq_one_letter_code
_entity_poly.pdbx_strand_id
1 'polypeptide(L)'
;MADLLKLREVLRRVQNPLFAVVDGAQFPDLPSALFDEDLYHRSLYRDAANAGQDQERAAPQLVWLDRERGAASDKPDGPADQAVLERLIDLVNGKHACVFWECDGGGERLYRHLRTINMALFPTEADVDPGKSYEADPRPPAERPAPKPSQLRRVILRHADANVMAQLIPSLNQAQYLRLLGPANAIIFQPDEEWGANVTRASRKDNSPPPPRGLLTVDMSNIEEIENRRREAVIRKRMIYLRKVAPDYTVAMSDDELCDLVRRQEAEANELGLKREYSHKLWAFMMVIGGEKAGQAPEVRAFIKSGPGSPDQNFDVLFNKTKSVVRIHRNAA
;
A
#
# COMPACT_ATOMS: atom_id res chain seq x y z
N MET A 1 -2.97 -13.59 -11.51
CA MET A 1 -3.28 -13.47 -12.96
C MET A 1 -4.62 -12.80 -13.24
N ALA A 2 -5.71 -13.17 -12.57
CA ALA A 2 -7.03 -12.57 -12.84
C ALA A 2 -7.10 -11.04 -12.58
N ASP A 3 -6.34 -10.53 -11.63
CA ASP A 3 -6.42 -9.12 -11.22
C ASP A 3 -5.75 -8.16 -12.21
N LEU A 4 -4.63 -8.53 -12.82
CA LEU A 4 -3.99 -7.72 -13.87
C LEU A 4 -4.86 -7.60 -15.12
N LEU A 5 -5.73 -8.57 -15.40
CA LEU A 5 -6.69 -8.49 -16.51
C LEU A 5 -7.68 -7.34 -16.33
N LYS A 6 -8.14 -7.11 -15.09
CA LYS A 6 -9.05 -6.00 -14.78
C LYS A 6 -8.38 -4.63 -14.95
N LEU A 7 -7.12 -4.50 -14.48
CA LEU A 7 -6.37 -3.26 -14.66
C LEU A 7 -6.15 -2.95 -16.14
N ARG A 8 -5.70 -3.93 -16.93
CA ARG A 8 -5.54 -3.80 -18.39
C ARG A 8 -6.83 -3.35 -19.07
N GLU A 9 -7.95 -3.96 -18.70
CA GLU A 9 -9.26 -3.61 -19.26
C GLU A 9 -9.68 -2.18 -18.92
N VAL A 10 -9.46 -1.72 -17.70
CA VAL A 10 -9.75 -0.35 -17.28
C VAL A 10 -8.87 0.65 -18.05
N LEU A 11 -7.55 0.39 -18.14
CA LEU A 11 -6.60 1.29 -18.79
C LEU A 11 -6.84 1.40 -20.30
N ARG A 12 -7.19 0.30 -20.97
CA ARG A 12 -7.53 0.29 -22.42
C ARG A 12 -8.76 1.13 -22.77
N ARG A 13 -9.63 1.42 -21.80
CA ARG A 13 -10.84 2.24 -22.00
C ARG A 13 -10.59 3.74 -21.81
N VAL A 14 -9.42 4.11 -21.32
CA VAL A 14 -9.05 5.52 -21.15
C VAL A 14 -8.78 6.14 -22.52
N GLN A 15 -9.49 7.19 -22.86
CA GLN A 15 -9.37 7.89 -24.14
C GLN A 15 -8.52 9.15 -24.06
N ASN A 16 -8.31 9.66 -22.86
CA ASN A 16 -7.49 10.85 -22.61
C ASN A 16 -6.01 10.48 -22.48
N PRO A 17 -5.09 11.45 -22.58
CA PRO A 17 -3.68 11.20 -22.35
C PRO A 17 -3.43 10.52 -21.00
N LEU A 18 -2.73 9.38 -21.06
CA LEU A 18 -2.45 8.52 -19.92
C LEU A 18 -0.95 8.39 -19.71
N PHE A 19 -0.55 8.50 -18.46
CA PHE A 19 0.83 8.43 -18.01
C PHE A 19 0.95 7.43 -16.86
N ALA A 20 2.13 6.86 -16.67
CA ALA A 20 2.41 5.99 -15.54
C ALA A 20 3.53 6.57 -14.68
N VAL A 21 3.39 6.50 -13.37
CA VAL A 21 4.47 6.78 -12.43
C VAL A 21 4.92 5.45 -11.84
N VAL A 22 6.19 5.10 -12.09
CA VAL A 22 6.77 3.84 -11.62
C VAL A 22 7.72 4.10 -10.46
N ASP A 23 7.60 3.32 -9.39
CA ASP A 23 8.40 3.46 -8.18
C ASP A 23 9.75 2.77 -8.31
N GLY A 24 10.82 3.57 -8.43
CA GLY A 24 12.18 3.06 -8.56
C GLY A 24 12.67 2.25 -7.35
N ALA A 25 12.12 2.49 -6.16
CA ALA A 25 12.52 1.76 -4.96
C ALA A 25 12.19 0.25 -5.00
N GLN A 26 11.35 -0.19 -5.94
CA GLN A 26 10.99 -1.60 -6.13
C GLN A 26 11.82 -2.30 -7.24
N PHE A 27 12.79 -1.60 -7.80
CA PHE A 27 13.68 -2.11 -8.85
C PHE A 27 15.15 -1.94 -8.47
N PRO A 28 16.03 -2.84 -8.90
CA PRO A 28 17.48 -2.63 -8.74
C PRO A 28 17.98 -1.42 -9.53
N ASP A 29 17.45 -1.21 -10.74
CA ASP A 29 17.75 -0.08 -11.62
C ASP A 29 16.55 0.16 -12.56
N LEU A 30 15.62 1.01 -12.14
CA LEU A 30 14.43 1.30 -12.93
C LEU A 30 14.72 2.05 -14.23
N PRO A 31 15.59 3.08 -14.26
CA PRO A 31 15.90 3.77 -15.51
C PRO A 31 16.43 2.83 -16.60
N SER A 32 17.35 1.92 -16.26
CA SER A 32 17.86 0.92 -17.22
C SER A 32 16.76 -0.03 -17.70
N ALA A 33 15.90 -0.52 -16.79
CA ALA A 33 14.79 -1.40 -17.15
C ALA A 33 13.78 -0.73 -18.09
N LEU A 34 13.46 0.54 -17.87
CA LEU A 34 12.58 1.31 -18.75
C LEU A 34 13.24 1.59 -20.12
N PHE A 35 14.56 1.80 -20.11
CA PHE A 35 15.33 1.99 -21.33
C PHE A 35 15.34 0.73 -22.19
N ASP A 36 15.54 -0.43 -21.60
CA ASP A 36 15.59 -1.73 -22.29
C ASP A 36 14.23 -2.09 -22.92
N GLU A 37 13.13 -1.67 -22.30
CA GLU A 37 11.77 -1.83 -22.83
C GLU A 37 11.35 -0.72 -23.81
N ASP A 38 12.26 0.16 -24.21
CA ASP A 38 12.02 1.29 -25.11
C ASP A 38 10.89 2.25 -24.63
N LEU A 39 10.78 2.43 -23.32
CA LEU A 39 9.78 3.29 -22.70
C LEU A 39 10.33 4.71 -22.49
N TYR A 40 9.64 5.71 -23.04
CA TYR A 40 10.02 7.10 -22.82
C TYR A 40 9.67 7.53 -21.39
N HIS A 41 10.68 7.97 -20.63
CA HIS A 41 10.51 8.31 -19.22
C HIS A 41 11.37 9.48 -18.77
N ARG A 42 10.99 10.09 -17.63
CA ARG A 42 11.74 11.17 -16.96
C ARG A 42 11.68 11.01 -15.45
N SER A 43 12.82 11.20 -14.79
CA SER A 43 12.91 11.18 -13.34
C SER A 43 12.11 12.30 -12.68
N LEU A 44 11.36 11.99 -11.64
CA LEU A 44 10.60 12.95 -10.84
C LEU A 44 11.42 13.59 -9.73
N TYR A 45 12.62 13.11 -9.43
CA TYR A 45 13.53 13.80 -8.53
C TYR A 45 14.23 14.96 -9.28
N ARG A 46 14.50 16.03 -8.56
CA ARG A 46 15.21 17.20 -9.12
C ARG A 46 16.66 16.85 -9.38
N ASP A 47 17.15 17.40 -10.48
CA ASP A 47 18.50 17.32 -11.04
C ASP A 47 19.54 16.83 -10.07
N ALA A 48 19.94 15.61 -10.32
CA ALA A 48 20.80 14.80 -9.50
C ALA A 48 22.29 15.22 -9.54
N ALA A 49 22.59 16.46 -9.87
CA ALA A 49 23.97 16.95 -9.81
C ALA A 49 24.63 16.73 -8.45
N ASN A 50 23.85 16.42 -7.40
CA ASN A 50 24.31 16.07 -6.06
C ASN A 50 23.61 14.84 -5.45
N ALA A 51 22.75 14.12 -6.19
CA ALA A 51 22.16 12.88 -5.72
C ALA A 51 23.14 11.74 -5.96
N GLY A 52 23.43 10.93 -4.95
CA GLY A 52 24.22 9.71 -5.15
C GLY A 52 23.50 8.75 -6.12
N GLN A 53 24.24 7.89 -6.80
CA GLN A 53 23.70 6.93 -7.79
C GLN A 53 22.51 6.11 -7.27
N ASP A 54 22.48 5.80 -5.97
CA ASP A 54 21.39 5.06 -5.34
C ASP A 54 20.07 5.85 -5.30
N GLN A 55 20.15 7.18 -5.14
CA GLN A 55 18.95 8.04 -5.18
C GLN A 55 18.38 8.19 -6.59
N GLU A 56 19.23 8.19 -7.61
CA GLU A 56 18.79 8.21 -9.01
C GLU A 56 18.08 6.91 -9.40
N ARG A 57 18.62 5.76 -8.99
CA ARG A 57 18.04 4.44 -9.26
C ARG A 57 16.70 4.23 -8.56
N ALA A 58 16.57 4.75 -7.32
CA ALA A 58 15.34 4.65 -6.54
C ALA A 58 14.30 5.75 -6.87
N ALA A 59 14.65 6.71 -7.74
CA ALA A 59 13.75 7.80 -8.09
C ALA A 59 12.51 7.29 -8.85
N PRO A 60 11.31 7.80 -8.52
CA PRO A 60 10.14 7.50 -9.33
C PRO A 60 10.27 8.10 -10.72
N GLN A 61 9.83 7.35 -11.73
CA GLN A 61 9.89 7.74 -13.12
C GLN A 61 8.50 8.00 -13.67
N LEU A 62 8.29 9.15 -14.33
CA LEU A 62 7.10 9.37 -15.14
C LEU A 62 7.34 8.78 -16.53
N VAL A 63 6.45 7.92 -16.96
CA VAL A 63 6.49 7.22 -18.26
C VAL A 63 5.34 7.74 -19.13
N TRP A 64 5.66 8.09 -20.39
CA TRP A 64 4.68 8.45 -21.40
C TRP A 64 4.20 7.18 -22.11
N LEU A 65 2.89 7.00 -22.18
CA LEU A 65 2.30 5.77 -22.74
C LEU A 65 1.82 5.92 -24.18
N ASP A 66 1.90 7.11 -24.75
CA ASP A 66 1.49 7.41 -26.13
C ASP A 66 2.65 7.36 -27.14
N ARG A 67 3.87 7.10 -26.68
CA ARG A 67 5.07 7.12 -27.53
C ARG A 67 6.23 6.29 -26.96
N GLU A 68 7.04 5.80 -27.87
CA GLU A 68 8.31 5.17 -27.57
C GLU A 68 9.41 6.21 -27.35
N ARG A 69 10.54 5.78 -26.80
CA ARG A 69 11.73 6.61 -26.64
C ARG A 69 12.22 7.13 -27.99
N GLY A 70 12.52 8.42 -28.05
CA GLY A 70 13.02 9.06 -29.27
C GLY A 70 11.93 9.52 -30.24
N ALA A 71 10.65 9.26 -29.95
CA ALA A 71 9.55 9.86 -30.71
C ALA A 71 9.55 11.39 -30.54
N ALA A 72 9.26 12.12 -31.63
CA ALA A 72 9.26 13.59 -31.65
C ALA A 72 8.33 14.16 -30.57
N SER A 73 8.88 15.07 -29.76
CA SER A 73 8.17 15.68 -28.63
C SER A 73 7.16 16.78 -29.01
N ASP A 74 7.08 17.11 -30.31
CA ASP A 74 6.27 18.25 -30.80
C ASP A 74 4.78 17.91 -31.01
N LYS A 75 4.40 16.64 -30.86
CA LYS A 75 3.00 16.23 -30.92
C LYS A 75 2.34 16.40 -29.55
N PRO A 76 1.07 16.84 -29.50
CA PRO A 76 0.31 16.80 -28.25
C PRO A 76 0.21 15.35 -27.77
N ASP A 77 0.26 15.16 -26.44
CA ASP A 77 0.10 13.84 -25.83
C ASP A 77 -1.27 13.25 -26.18
N GLY A 78 -1.31 11.98 -26.51
CA GLY A 78 -2.49 11.24 -26.93
C GLY A 78 -2.89 10.13 -25.95
N PRO A 79 -3.93 9.34 -26.31
CA PRO A 79 -4.25 8.11 -25.59
C PRO A 79 -3.06 7.15 -25.55
N ALA A 80 -3.07 6.24 -24.60
CA ALA A 80 -1.99 5.26 -24.49
C ALA A 80 -1.89 4.38 -25.75
N ASP A 81 -0.68 4.20 -26.28
CA ASP A 81 -0.36 3.14 -27.23
C ASP A 81 -0.47 1.79 -26.53
N GLN A 82 -1.20 0.86 -27.11
CA GLN A 82 -1.47 -0.43 -26.48
C GLN A 82 -0.21 -1.28 -26.33
N ALA A 83 0.73 -1.22 -27.29
CA ALA A 83 1.97 -1.98 -27.22
C ALA A 83 2.89 -1.41 -26.13
N VAL A 84 2.97 -0.09 -26.01
CA VAL A 84 3.71 0.61 -24.93
C VAL A 84 3.12 0.28 -23.57
N LEU A 85 1.79 0.30 -23.45
CA LEU A 85 1.09 -0.03 -22.21
C LEU A 85 1.35 -1.48 -21.77
N GLU A 86 1.29 -2.43 -22.69
CA GLU A 86 1.52 -3.84 -22.37
C GLU A 86 2.97 -4.10 -21.92
N ARG A 87 3.97 -3.52 -22.60
CA ARG A 87 5.37 -3.62 -22.14
C ARG A 87 5.55 -3.09 -20.72
N LEU A 88 4.94 -1.94 -20.41
CA LEU A 88 5.01 -1.41 -19.04
C LEU A 88 4.33 -2.33 -18.04
N ILE A 89 3.13 -2.84 -18.35
CA ILE A 89 2.41 -3.74 -17.43
C ILE A 89 3.20 -5.02 -17.19
N ASP A 90 3.85 -5.57 -18.22
CA ASP A 90 4.68 -6.75 -18.08
C ASP A 90 5.94 -6.47 -17.23
N LEU A 91 6.56 -5.31 -17.39
CA LEU A 91 7.71 -4.87 -16.59
C LEU A 91 7.37 -4.74 -15.10
N VAL A 92 6.18 -4.21 -14.77
CA VAL A 92 5.73 -4.02 -13.38
C VAL A 92 4.97 -5.22 -12.82
N ASN A 93 4.84 -6.31 -13.59
CA ASN A 93 4.09 -7.49 -13.18
C ASN A 93 4.64 -8.09 -11.87
N GLY A 94 3.73 -8.37 -10.93
CA GLY A 94 4.08 -8.87 -9.59
C GLY A 94 4.66 -7.81 -8.66
N LYS A 95 4.63 -6.52 -9.05
CA LYS A 95 5.02 -5.38 -8.24
C LYS A 95 3.86 -4.38 -8.14
N HIS A 96 3.66 -3.78 -6.97
CA HIS A 96 2.66 -2.71 -6.80
C HIS A 96 3.33 -1.33 -6.97
N ALA A 97 4.22 -1.25 -7.95
CA ALA A 97 5.17 -0.18 -8.20
C ALA A 97 4.68 0.81 -9.27
N CYS A 98 3.39 0.81 -9.59
CA CYS A 98 2.88 1.65 -10.68
C CYS A 98 1.53 2.27 -10.34
N VAL A 99 1.43 3.57 -10.62
CA VAL A 99 0.20 4.37 -10.52
C VAL A 99 0.01 5.13 -11.82
N PHE A 100 -1.16 5.01 -12.43
CA PHE A 100 -1.49 5.66 -13.69
C PHE A 100 -2.22 6.98 -13.46
N TRP A 101 -1.94 7.96 -14.31
CA TRP A 101 -2.45 9.32 -14.21
C TRP A 101 -3.03 9.74 -15.54
N GLU A 102 -4.32 10.05 -15.56
CA GLU A 102 -5.01 10.60 -16.71
C GLU A 102 -4.93 12.14 -16.65
N CYS A 103 -4.41 12.80 -17.68
CA CYS A 103 -4.19 14.24 -17.66
C CYS A 103 -4.36 14.88 -19.04
N ASP A 104 -5.49 15.55 -19.28
CA ASP A 104 -5.76 16.26 -20.53
C ASP A 104 -4.79 17.43 -20.78
N GLY A 105 -4.21 17.96 -19.71
CA GLY A 105 -3.22 19.03 -19.78
C GLY A 105 -1.83 18.58 -20.25
N GLY A 106 -1.66 17.28 -20.55
CA GLY A 106 -0.43 16.69 -21.07
C GLY A 106 0.61 16.36 -20.00
N GLY A 107 1.61 15.58 -20.42
CA GLY A 107 2.63 15.02 -19.55
C GLY A 107 3.57 16.05 -18.95
N GLU A 108 3.87 17.13 -19.67
CA GLU A 108 4.75 18.17 -19.12
C GLU A 108 4.09 18.93 -17.96
N ARG A 109 2.78 19.17 -18.02
CA ARG A 109 2.03 19.77 -16.93
C ARG A 109 1.93 18.82 -15.74
N LEU A 110 1.67 17.54 -16.02
CA LEU A 110 1.67 16.50 -15.02
C LEU A 110 3.04 16.33 -14.36
N TYR A 111 4.12 16.27 -15.14
CA TYR A 111 5.49 16.17 -14.66
C TYR A 111 5.85 17.26 -13.65
N ARG A 112 5.55 18.51 -13.99
CA ARG A 112 5.79 19.65 -13.08
C ARG A 112 5.01 19.49 -11.78
N HIS A 113 3.76 19.02 -11.85
CA HIS A 113 2.94 18.81 -10.67
C HIS A 113 3.50 17.68 -9.79
N LEU A 114 3.77 16.51 -10.35
CA LEU A 114 4.23 15.33 -9.61
C LEU A 114 5.53 15.61 -8.83
N ARG A 115 6.43 16.41 -9.40
CA ARG A 115 7.63 16.87 -8.69
C ARG A 115 7.34 17.70 -7.43
N THR A 116 6.18 18.34 -7.35
CA THR A 116 5.78 19.12 -6.17
C THR A 116 5.10 18.30 -5.09
N ILE A 117 4.72 17.06 -5.38
CA ILE A 117 4.10 16.14 -4.42
C ILE A 117 5.01 15.00 -3.98
N ASN A 118 6.29 14.97 -4.43
CA ASN A 118 7.28 14.03 -3.90
C ASN A 118 7.51 14.19 -2.39
N MET A 119 7.16 15.36 -1.85
CA MET A 119 7.22 15.66 -0.42
C MET A 119 5.84 16.07 0.08
N ALA A 120 5.48 15.58 1.25
CA ALA A 120 4.29 15.97 1.98
C ALA A 120 4.65 16.43 3.40
N LEU A 121 3.75 17.16 4.03
CA LEU A 121 3.86 17.58 5.42
C LEU A 121 3.03 16.65 6.30
N PHE A 122 3.67 16.05 7.29
CA PHE A 122 3.05 15.16 8.26
C PHE A 122 3.23 15.72 9.68
N PRO A 123 2.31 15.45 10.62
CA PRO A 123 2.48 15.79 12.02
C PRO A 123 3.77 15.19 12.60
N THR A 124 4.40 15.90 13.51
CA THR A 124 5.56 15.40 14.26
C THR A 124 5.12 14.45 15.38
N GLU A 125 5.99 13.50 15.75
CA GLU A 125 5.71 12.54 16.83
C GLU A 125 5.47 13.21 18.19
N ALA A 126 5.94 14.44 18.38
CA ALA A 126 5.68 15.23 19.60
C ALA A 126 4.19 15.54 19.82
N ASP A 127 3.36 15.43 18.77
CA ASP A 127 1.91 15.61 18.85
C ASP A 127 1.17 14.30 19.06
N VAL A 128 1.87 13.17 18.94
CA VAL A 128 1.35 11.84 19.25
C VAL A 128 1.62 11.59 20.73
N ASP A 129 0.74 12.07 21.62
CA ASP A 129 0.74 11.65 23.01
C ASP A 129 0.28 10.18 23.08
N PRO A 130 1.16 9.22 23.40
CA PRO A 130 0.78 7.80 23.40
C PRO A 130 -0.25 7.47 24.48
N GLY A 131 -0.57 8.38 25.38
CA GLY A 131 -1.58 8.26 26.42
C GLY A 131 -2.92 8.95 26.09
N LYS A 132 -2.96 9.78 25.05
CA LYS A 132 -4.21 10.35 24.55
C LYS A 132 -4.80 9.43 23.48
N SER A 133 -5.92 8.80 23.82
CA SER A 133 -6.88 8.40 22.79
C SER A 133 -7.31 9.68 22.09
N TYR A 134 -6.78 9.92 20.88
CA TYR A 134 -7.33 10.96 20.03
C TYR A 134 -8.72 10.49 19.65
N GLU A 135 -9.73 11.02 20.35
CA GLU A 135 -11.10 10.93 19.85
C GLU A 135 -11.07 11.53 18.44
N ALA A 136 -11.40 10.70 17.45
CA ALA A 136 -11.48 11.17 16.08
C ALA A 136 -12.32 12.43 16.06
N ASP A 137 -11.80 13.51 15.50
CA ASP A 137 -12.55 14.75 15.38
C ASP A 137 -13.87 14.43 14.65
N PRO A 138 -15.03 14.52 15.32
CA PRO A 138 -16.31 14.08 14.76
C PRO A 138 -16.74 14.91 13.56
N ARG A 139 -16.03 16.01 13.27
CA ARG A 139 -16.34 16.85 12.12
C ARG A 139 -15.93 16.16 10.83
N PRO A 140 -16.72 16.34 9.75
CA PRO A 140 -16.33 15.92 8.43
C PRO A 140 -14.92 16.42 8.09
N PRO A 141 -14.07 15.64 7.37
CA PRO A 141 -12.69 16.04 7.02
C PRO A 141 -12.57 17.44 6.41
N ALA A 142 -13.59 17.87 5.65
CA ALA A 142 -13.63 19.21 5.04
C ALA A 142 -13.77 20.38 6.03
N GLU A 143 -14.24 20.11 7.25
CA GLU A 143 -14.51 21.10 8.31
C GLU A 143 -13.44 21.14 9.40
N ARG A 144 -12.45 20.25 9.31
CA ARG A 144 -11.38 20.18 10.28
C ARG A 144 -10.36 21.31 10.10
N PRO A 145 -9.87 21.94 11.18
CA PRO A 145 -8.90 23.02 11.09
C PRO A 145 -7.58 22.52 10.50
N ALA A 146 -6.94 23.36 9.68
CA ALA A 146 -5.61 23.06 9.16
C ALA A 146 -4.59 22.92 10.33
N PRO A 147 -3.66 21.93 10.26
CA PRO A 147 -2.65 21.75 11.29
C PRO A 147 -1.70 22.96 11.38
N LYS A 148 -1.18 23.24 12.57
CA LYS A 148 -0.23 24.33 12.78
C LYS A 148 1.10 24.03 12.11
N PRO A 149 1.70 24.98 11.35
CA PRO A 149 2.94 24.72 10.58
C PRO A 149 4.15 24.29 11.44
N SER A 150 4.22 24.71 12.68
CA SER A 150 5.33 24.39 13.59
C SER A 150 5.38 22.93 14.05
N GLN A 151 4.34 22.16 13.77
CA GLN A 151 4.17 20.78 14.18
C GLN A 151 4.26 19.81 13.01
N LEU A 152 4.78 20.25 11.87
CA LEU A 152 4.84 19.47 10.66
C LEU A 152 6.29 19.17 10.26
N ARG A 153 6.53 17.92 9.87
CA ARG A 153 7.77 17.48 9.22
C ARG A 153 7.56 17.16 7.75
N ARG A 154 8.59 17.37 6.96
CA ARG A 154 8.58 16.91 5.55
C ARG A 154 8.90 15.43 5.48
N VAL A 155 8.10 14.68 4.75
CA VAL A 155 8.33 13.25 4.45
C VAL A 155 8.25 13.01 2.96
N ILE A 156 8.97 12.01 2.48
CA ILE A 156 8.88 11.56 1.09
C ILE A 156 7.54 10.86 0.92
N LEU A 157 6.74 11.32 -0.06
CA LEU A 157 5.50 10.68 -0.45
C LEU A 157 5.75 9.76 -1.64
N ARG A 158 5.62 8.46 -1.44
CA ARG A 158 5.75 7.44 -2.50
C ARG A 158 4.46 7.33 -3.31
N HIS A 159 4.12 8.39 -4.04
CA HIS A 159 2.89 8.46 -4.84
C HIS A 159 2.90 7.55 -6.08
N ALA A 160 4.00 6.85 -6.34
CA ALA A 160 4.13 5.80 -7.35
C ALA A 160 3.80 4.40 -6.83
N ASP A 161 3.64 4.24 -5.50
CA ASP A 161 3.31 2.98 -4.85
C ASP A 161 1.79 2.84 -4.70
N ALA A 162 1.21 1.84 -5.36
CA ALA A 162 -0.23 1.60 -5.36
C ALA A 162 -0.79 1.32 -3.95
N ASN A 163 0.00 0.66 -3.07
CA ASN A 163 -0.41 0.39 -1.70
C ASN A 163 -0.41 1.66 -0.85
N VAL A 164 0.52 2.59 -1.10
CA VAL A 164 0.51 3.91 -0.45
C VAL A 164 -0.72 4.71 -0.90
N MET A 165 -1.04 4.68 -2.18
CA MET A 165 -2.23 5.38 -2.70
C MET A 165 -3.54 4.80 -2.17
N ALA A 166 -3.62 3.47 -1.98
CA ALA A 166 -4.77 2.80 -1.38
C ALA A 166 -5.02 3.20 0.09
N GLN A 167 -3.95 3.54 0.82
CA GLN A 167 -4.04 4.03 2.19
C GLN A 167 -4.39 5.52 2.23
N LEU A 168 -3.73 6.30 1.40
CA LEU A 168 -3.75 7.77 1.45
C LEU A 168 -5.04 8.35 0.88
N ILE A 169 -5.42 8.00 -0.36
CA ILE A 169 -6.52 8.65 -1.07
C ILE A 169 -7.83 8.65 -0.27
N PRO A 170 -8.25 7.53 0.33
CA PRO A 170 -9.51 7.51 1.08
C PRO A 170 -9.47 8.31 2.39
N SER A 171 -8.28 8.61 2.93
CA SER A 171 -8.14 9.41 4.15
C SER A 171 -8.21 10.92 3.89
N LEU A 172 -8.00 11.34 2.62
CA LEU A 172 -7.88 12.76 2.27
C LEU A 172 -9.24 13.46 2.25
N ASN A 173 -9.28 14.68 2.77
CA ASN A 173 -10.40 15.58 2.51
C ASN A 173 -10.34 16.12 1.07
N GLN A 174 -11.40 16.82 0.63
CA GLN A 174 -11.51 17.32 -0.75
C GLN A 174 -10.33 18.21 -1.15
N ALA A 175 -9.90 19.12 -0.29
CA ALA A 175 -8.80 20.04 -0.60
C ALA A 175 -7.46 19.29 -0.73
N GLN A 176 -7.19 18.37 0.19
CA GLN A 176 -6.02 17.49 0.16
C GLN A 176 -6.02 16.60 -1.09
N TYR A 177 -7.18 15.99 -1.40
CA TYR A 177 -7.34 15.17 -2.59
C TYR A 177 -7.08 15.96 -3.88
N LEU A 178 -7.65 17.16 -4.01
CA LEU A 178 -7.40 18.04 -5.16
C LEU A 178 -5.93 18.50 -5.24
N ARG A 179 -5.28 18.70 -4.09
CA ARG A 179 -3.82 18.98 -4.06
C ARG A 179 -3.00 17.80 -4.56
N LEU A 180 -3.36 16.58 -4.17
CA LEU A 180 -2.72 15.36 -4.66
C LEU A 180 -2.94 15.21 -6.17
N LEU A 181 -4.18 15.30 -6.63
CA LEU A 181 -4.58 15.12 -8.01
C LEU A 181 -3.96 16.19 -8.95
N GLY A 182 -3.84 17.42 -8.50
CA GLY A 182 -3.24 18.52 -9.26
C GLY A 182 -3.95 18.80 -10.58
N PRO A 183 -3.25 18.76 -11.73
CA PRO A 183 -3.86 18.97 -13.06
C PRO A 183 -4.51 17.71 -13.64
N ALA A 184 -4.32 16.54 -13.02
CA ALA A 184 -4.85 15.30 -13.54
C ALA A 184 -6.37 15.20 -13.41
N ASN A 185 -6.97 14.42 -14.30
CA ASN A 185 -8.41 14.11 -14.32
C ASN A 185 -8.71 12.91 -13.41
N ALA A 186 -7.81 11.93 -13.40
CA ALA A 186 -7.96 10.74 -12.56
C ALA A 186 -6.60 10.10 -12.20
N ILE A 187 -6.62 9.35 -11.10
CA ILE A 187 -5.54 8.46 -10.67
C ILE A 187 -6.10 7.04 -10.72
N ILE A 188 -5.38 6.12 -11.36
CA ILE A 188 -5.79 4.71 -11.52
C ILE A 188 -4.67 3.84 -10.99
N PHE A 189 -5.00 2.90 -10.11
CA PHE A 189 -4.01 1.99 -9.54
C PHE A 189 -4.66 0.70 -9.06
N GLN A 190 -3.85 -0.32 -8.85
CA GLN A 190 -4.28 -1.59 -8.28
C GLN A 190 -3.32 -1.98 -7.15
N PRO A 191 -3.78 -1.98 -5.89
CA PRO A 191 -2.97 -2.39 -4.76
C PRO A 191 -2.93 -3.92 -4.61
N ASP A 192 -2.15 -4.40 -3.66
CA ASP A 192 -2.08 -5.79 -3.20
C ASP A 192 -3.43 -6.32 -2.72
N GLU A 193 -3.54 -7.67 -2.67
CA GLU A 193 -4.70 -8.37 -2.10
C GLU A 193 -5.01 -7.94 -0.67
N GLU A 194 -4.00 -7.70 0.14
CA GLU A 194 -4.17 -7.21 1.53
C GLU A 194 -4.81 -5.82 1.59
N TRP A 195 -4.72 -5.03 0.52
CA TRP A 195 -5.37 -3.72 0.37
C TRP A 195 -6.67 -3.79 -0.45
N GLY A 196 -7.11 -5.00 -0.81
CA GLY A 196 -8.38 -5.29 -1.49
C GLY A 196 -8.26 -5.65 -2.96
N ALA A 197 -7.05 -5.61 -3.57
CA ALA A 197 -6.77 -6.00 -4.97
C ALA A 197 -7.65 -5.34 -6.05
N ASN A 198 -8.57 -4.44 -5.69
CA ASN A 198 -9.49 -3.84 -6.64
C ASN A 198 -8.81 -2.70 -7.40
N VAL A 199 -9.01 -2.67 -8.71
CA VAL A 199 -8.64 -1.50 -9.51
C VAL A 199 -9.44 -0.30 -9.02
N THR A 200 -8.72 0.72 -8.58
CA THR A 200 -9.30 1.97 -8.10
C THR A 200 -9.09 3.06 -9.15
N ARG A 201 -10.15 3.77 -9.51
CA ARG A 201 -10.09 5.00 -10.29
C ARG A 201 -10.64 6.15 -9.45
N ALA A 202 -9.74 7.01 -8.99
CA ALA A 202 -10.07 8.21 -8.25
C ALA A 202 -10.10 9.39 -9.22
N SER A 203 -11.28 9.92 -9.53
CA SER A 203 -11.49 10.93 -10.55
C SER A 203 -11.82 12.30 -9.95
N ARG A 204 -11.49 13.35 -10.68
CA ARG A 204 -11.96 14.70 -10.40
C ARG A 204 -13.48 14.76 -10.57
N LYS A 205 -14.17 15.35 -9.60
CA LYS A 205 -15.60 15.65 -9.75
C LYS A 205 -15.77 16.90 -10.61
N ASP A 206 -16.84 16.93 -11.40
CA ASP A 206 -17.23 18.13 -12.13
C ASP A 206 -17.42 19.32 -11.15
N ASN A 207 -17.04 20.50 -11.58
CA ASN A 207 -17.08 21.72 -10.77
C ASN A 207 -16.20 21.71 -9.51
N SER A 208 -15.19 20.83 -9.45
CA SER A 208 -14.22 20.90 -8.36
C SER A 208 -13.47 22.23 -8.37
N PRO A 209 -13.20 22.83 -7.21
CA PRO A 209 -12.38 24.03 -7.12
C PRO A 209 -10.95 23.78 -7.61
N PRO A 210 -10.20 24.84 -7.93
CA PRO A 210 -8.80 24.68 -8.31
C PRO A 210 -8.00 24.05 -7.15
N PRO A 211 -6.96 23.25 -7.48
CA PRO A 211 -6.15 22.59 -6.44
C PRO A 211 -5.46 23.64 -5.56
N PRO A 212 -5.39 23.43 -4.25
CA PRO A 212 -4.65 24.31 -3.34
C PRO A 212 -3.17 24.38 -3.70
N ARG A 213 -2.52 25.47 -3.36
CA ARG A 213 -1.07 25.66 -3.51
C ARG A 213 -0.32 25.11 -2.29
N GLY A 214 0.99 24.90 -2.43
CA GLY A 214 1.87 24.44 -1.34
C GLY A 214 2.09 22.93 -1.37
N LEU A 215 2.67 22.38 -0.31
CA LEU A 215 2.82 20.92 -0.15
C LEU A 215 1.49 20.29 0.25
N LEU A 216 1.33 19.00 -0.08
CA LEU A 216 0.25 18.21 0.51
C LEU A 216 0.46 18.13 2.01
N THR A 217 -0.52 18.56 2.79
CA THR A 217 -0.48 18.51 4.25
C THR A 217 -1.46 17.45 4.74
N VAL A 218 -0.94 16.48 5.48
CA VAL A 218 -1.69 15.41 6.12
C VAL A 218 -1.89 15.80 7.58
N ASP A 219 -3.07 15.62 8.13
CA ASP A 219 -3.39 15.90 9.52
C ASP A 219 -3.53 14.61 10.36
N MET A 220 -3.76 14.76 11.69
CA MET A 220 -3.88 13.62 12.59
C MET A 220 -5.05 12.70 12.24
N SER A 221 -6.14 13.25 11.71
CA SER A 221 -7.29 12.44 11.30
C SER A 221 -7.00 11.57 10.09
N ASN A 222 -6.17 12.07 9.17
CA ASN A 222 -5.71 11.25 8.05
C ASN A 222 -4.79 10.12 8.55
N ILE A 223 -3.92 10.41 9.53
CA ILE A 223 -3.04 9.40 10.14
C ILE A 223 -3.87 8.29 10.81
N GLU A 224 -4.87 8.67 11.60
CA GLU A 224 -5.76 7.70 12.25
C GLU A 224 -6.48 6.80 11.24
N GLU A 225 -7.02 7.39 10.16
CA GLU A 225 -7.65 6.62 9.09
C GLU A 225 -6.66 5.70 8.36
N ILE A 226 -5.44 6.17 8.09
CA ILE A 226 -4.37 5.35 7.51
C ILE A 226 -4.03 4.18 8.44
N GLU A 227 -3.89 4.41 9.74
CA GLU A 227 -3.59 3.36 10.71
C GLU A 227 -4.73 2.34 10.84
N ASN A 228 -5.98 2.78 10.77
CA ASN A 228 -7.15 1.89 10.74
C ASN A 228 -7.10 0.99 9.49
N ARG A 229 -6.82 1.55 8.31
CA ARG A 229 -6.66 0.79 7.06
C ARG A 229 -5.50 -0.19 7.12
N ARG A 230 -4.39 0.18 7.75
CA ARG A 230 -3.26 -0.73 7.96
C ARG A 230 -3.64 -1.92 8.84
N ARG A 231 -4.39 -1.69 9.91
CA ARG A 231 -4.90 -2.79 10.75
C ARG A 231 -5.79 -3.74 9.95
N GLU A 232 -6.70 -3.22 9.16
CA GLU A 232 -7.56 -4.03 8.28
C GLU A 232 -6.75 -4.80 7.22
N ALA A 233 -5.71 -4.21 6.66
CA ALA A 233 -4.84 -4.88 5.72
C ALA A 233 -4.04 -6.03 6.39
N VAL A 234 -3.56 -5.85 7.61
CA VAL A 234 -2.90 -6.91 8.39
C VAL A 234 -3.86 -8.09 8.63
N ILE A 235 -5.12 -7.81 9.00
CA ILE A 235 -6.15 -8.84 9.17
C ILE A 235 -6.36 -9.60 7.85
N ARG A 236 -6.58 -8.90 6.74
CA ARG A 236 -6.74 -9.53 5.41
C ARG A 236 -5.54 -10.38 5.02
N LYS A 237 -4.33 -9.89 5.25
CA LYS A 237 -3.09 -10.64 5.01
C LYS A 237 -3.05 -11.94 5.78
N ARG A 238 -3.51 -11.96 7.03
CA ARG A 238 -3.60 -13.19 7.83
C ARG A 238 -4.71 -14.10 7.33
N MET A 239 -5.85 -13.57 6.89
CA MET A 239 -6.91 -14.37 6.27
C MET A 239 -6.41 -15.06 5.00
N ILE A 240 -5.74 -14.32 4.09
CA ILE A 240 -5.13 -14.86 2.87
C ILE A 240 -4.12 -15.96 3.22
N TYR A 241 -3.27 -15.72 4.22
CA TYR A 241 -2.34 -16.72 4.71
C TYR A 241 -3.05 -17.99 5.19
N LEU A 242 -4.08 -17.87 6.03
CA LEU A 242 -4.84 -19.01 6.56
C LEU A 242 -5.57 -19.79 5.46
N ARG A 243 -6.17 -19.09 4.50
CA ARG A 243 -6.79 -19.73 3.30
C ARG A 243 -5.76 -20.58 2.53
N LYS A 244 -4.52 -20.10 2.45
CA LYS A 244 -3.42 -20.78 1.74
C LYS A 244 -2.86 -21.98 2.50
N VAL A 245 -2.65 -21.86 3.82
CA VAL A 245 -1.93 -22.88 4.62
C VAL A 245 -2.84 -23.88 5.32
N ALA A 246 -4.12 -23.54 5.50
CA ALA A 246 -5.13 -24.37 6.16
C ALA A 246 -6.45 -24.40 5.36
N PRO A 247 -6.42 -24.72 4.03
CA PRO A 247 -7.61 -24.66 3.18
C PRO A 247 -8.73 -25.55 3.72
N ASP A 248 -8.45 -26.78 4.17
CA ASP A 248 -9.45 -27.74 4.66
C ASP A 248 -10.25 -27.21 5.87
N TYR A 249 -9.65 -26.34 6.66
CA TYR A 249 -10.27 -25.74 7.86
C TYR A 249 -10.96 -24.41 7.57
N THR A 250 -10.59 -23.74 6.50
CA THR A 250 -11.08 -22.38 6.20
C THR A 250 -12.05 -22.32 5.03
N VAL A 251 -12.11 -23.34 4.15
CA VAL A 251 -12.93 -23.34 2.93
C VAL A 251 -14.43 -23.15 3.22
N ALA A 252 -14.92 -23.68 4.34
CA ALA A 252 -16.32 -23.58 4.74
C ALA A 252 -16.65 -22.27 5.47
N MET A 253 -15.65 -21.48 5.86
CA MET A 253 -15.85 -20.20 6.55
C MET A 253 -16.11 -19.09 5.53
N SER A 254 -17.09 -18.24 5.79
CA SER A 254 -17.23 -16.96 5.09
C SER A 254 -16.04 -16.04 5.41
N ASP A 255 -15.87 -14.96 4.65
CA ASP A 255 -14.81 -14.00 4.92
C ASP A 255 -15.06 -13.25 6.23
N ASP A 256 -16.31 -12.99 6.61
CA ASP A 256 -16.67 -12.35 7.89
C ASP A 256 -16.31 -13.26 9.07
N GLU A 257 -16.66 -14.56 9.02
CA GLU A 257 -16.33 -15.53 10.06
C GLU A 257 -14.80 -15.68 10.23
N LEU A 258 -14.07 -15.73 9.12
CA LEU A 258 -12.61 -15.81 9.16
C LEU A 258 -11.98 -14.52 9.67
N CYS A 259 -12.54 -13.36 9.31
CA CYS A 259 -12.12 -12.05 9.81
C CYS A 259 -12.30 -11.96 11.34
N ASP A 260 -13.46 -12.34 11.85
CA ASP A 260 -13.74 -12.34 13.28
C ASP A 260 -12.83 -13.31 14.06
N LEU A 261 -12.57 -14.48 13.47
CA LEU A 261 -11.60 -15.41 14.03
C LEU A 261 -10.21 -14.78 14.12
N VAL A 262 -9.71 -14.19 13.03
CA VAL A 262 -8.39 -13.55 13.00
C VAL A 262 -8.28 -12.41 14.00
N ARG A 263 -9.33 -11.59 14.16
CA ARG A 263 -9.38 -10.52 15.17
C ARG A 263 -9.32 -11.05 16.60
N ARG A 264 -10.07 -12.11 16.91
CA ARG A 264 -9.99 -12.77 18.24
C ARG A 264 -8.59 -13.31 18.50
N GLN A 265 -8.00 -13.98 17.50
CA GLN A 265 -6.64 -14.54 17.66
C GLN A 265 -5.57 -13.46 17.78
N GLU A 266 -5.75 -12.30 17.15
CA GLU A 266 -4.88 -11.15 17.35
C GLU A 266 -4.94 -10.62 18.79
N ALA A 267 -6.13 -10.47 19.33
CA ALA A 267 -6.33 -10.02 20.72
C ALA A 267 -5.66 -10.98 21.72
N GLU A 268 -5.84 -12.29 21.52
CA GLU A 268 -5.19 -13.32 22.36
C GLU A 268 -3.68 -13.31 22.22
N ALA A 269 -3.14 -13.19 21.01
CA ALA A 269 -1.70 -13.10 20.77
C ALA A 269 -1.09 -11.88 21.48
N ASN A 270 -1.78 -10.74 21.43
CA ASN A 270 -1.39 -9.51 22.15
C ASN A 270 -1.40 -9.73 23.68
N GLU A 271 -2.43 -10.38 24.24
CA GLU A 271 -2.49 -10.73 25.66
C GLU A 271 -1.35 -11.66 26.08
N LEU A 272 -0.91 -12.54 25.20
CA LEU A 272 0.24 -13.43 25.43
C LEU A 272 1.59 -12.70 25.33
N GLY A 273 1.59 -11.44 24.86
CA GLY A 273 2.79 -10.63 24.67
C GLY A 273 3.56 -10.94 23.39
N LEU A 274 2.92 -11.62 22.43
CA LEU A 274 3.51 -11.82 21.10
C LEU A 274 3.58 -10.48 20.35
N LYS A 275 4.73 -10.17 19.76
CA LYS A 275 4.97 -8.90 19.09
C LYS A 275 5.30 -9.05 17.60
N ARG A 276 5.88 -10.20 17.20
CA ARG A 276 6.27 -10.43 15.82
C ARG A 276 5.08 -10.84 14.98
N GLU A 277 4.95 -10.24 13.81
CA GLU A 277 3.91 -10.59 12.83
C GLU A 277 3.90 -12.09 12.50
N TYR A 278 5.09 -12.68 12.42
CA TYR A 278 5.23 -14.12 12.21
C TYR A 278 4.60 -14.95 13.33
N SER A 279 4.80 -14.57 14.60
CA SER A 279 4.21 -15.23 15.75
C SER A 279 2.68 -15.13 15.75
N HIS A 280 2.13 -13.97 15.40
CA HIS A 280 0.68 -13.78 15.24
C HIS A 280 0.09 -14.69 14.15
N LYS A 281 0.75 -14.79 12.98
CA LYS A 281 0.32 -15.70 11.90
C LYS A 281 0.31 -17.16 12.33
N LEU A 282 1.37 -17.61 13.01
CA LEU A 282 1.48 -18.98 13.48
C LEU A 282 0.49 -19.27 14.63
N TRP A 283 0.25 -18.29 15.51
CA TRP A 283 -0.77 -18.42 16.54
C TRP A 283 -2.15 -18.64 15.92
N ALA A 284 -2.57 -17.77 14.99
CA ALA A 284 -3.83 -17.92 14.28
C ALA A 284 -3.91 -19.27 13.54
N PHE A 285 -2.84 -19.71 12.90
CA PHE A 285 -2.78 -21.03 12.26
C PHE A 285 -2.99 -22.17 13.25
N MET A 286 -2.30 -22.15 14.41
CA MET A 286 -2.47 -23.18 15.45
C MET A 286 -3.92 -23.25 15.96
N MET A 287 -4.55 -22.09 16.13
CA MET A 287 -5.95 -22.02 16.61
C MET A 287 -6.94 -22.55 15.56
N VAL A 288 -6.67 -22.33 14.29
CA VAL A 288 -7.50 -22.85 13.20
C VAL A 288 -7.41 -24.39 13.11
N ILE A 289 -6.23 -24.96 13.18
CA ILE A 289 -6.04 -26.41 13.02
C ILE A 289 -6.26 -27.22 14.31
N GLY A 290 -5.94 -26.65 15.47
CA GLY A 290 -6.04 -27.31 16.78
C GLY A 290 -7.34 -27.04 17.54
N GLY A 291 -8.16 -26.14 17.01
CA GLY A 291 -9.31 -25.59 17.70
C GLY A 291 -8.89 -24.63 18.84
N GLU A 292 -9.81 -23.75 19.23
CA GLU A 292 -9.53 -22.73 20.27
C GLU A 292 -9.09 -23.33 21.62
N LYS A 293 -9.42 -24.60 21.88
CA LYS A 293 -9.05 -25.31 23.11
C LYS A 293 -7.54 -25.42 23.32
N ALA A 294 -6.75 -25.53 22.25
CA ALA A 294 -5.29 -25.64 22.33
C ALA A 294 -4.65 -24.37 22.91
N GLY A 295 -5.19 -23.19 22.56
CA GLY A 295 -4.71 -21.90 23.06
C GLY A 295 -5.23 -21.54 24.45
N GLN A 296 -6.26 -22.22 24.92
CA GLN A 296 -6.87 -21.97 26.24
C GLN A 296 -6.20 -22.78 27.36
N ALA A 297 -5.32 -23.75 27.02
CA ALA A 297 -4.60 -24.54 28.01
C ALA A 297 -3.74 -23.64 28.92
N PRO A 298 -3.97 -23.63 30.24
CA PRO A 298 -3.27 -22.74 31.17
C PRO A 298 -1.74 -22.91 31.11
N GLU A 299 -1.26 -24.11 30.90
CA GLU A 299 0.17 -24.45 30.84
C GLU A 299 0.82 -23.86 29.60
N VAL A 300 0.11 -23.84 28.46
CA VAL A 300 0.57 -23.23 27.20
C VAL A 300 0.70 -21.72 27.37
N ARG A 301 -0.33 -21.08 27.91
CA ARG A 301 -0.35 -19.62 28.16
C ARG A 301 0.72 -19.21 29.18
N ALA A 302 0.89 -19.98 30.26
CA ALA A 302 1.92 -19.74 31.27
C ALA A 302 3.33 -19.87 30.67
N PHE A 303 3.56 -20.90 29.88
CA PHE A 303 4.87 -21.08 29.21
C PHE A 303 5.20 -19.94 28.25
N ILE A 304 4.23 -19.49 27.44
CA ILE A 304 4.46 -18.38 26.51
C ILE A 304 4.79 -17.09 27.28
N LYS A 305 4.02 -16.76 28.33
CA LYS A 305 4.18 -15.52 29.10
C LYS A 305 5.42 -15.49 29.98
N SER A 306 5.77 -16.61 30.61
CA SER A 306 6.72 -16.68 31.73
C SER A 306 7.83 -17.72 31.57
N GLY A 307 7.97 -18.32 30.37
CA GLY A 307 9.06 -19.19 30.05
C GLY A 307 10.42 -18.46 30.00
N PRO A 308 11.52 -19.19 29.72
CA PRO A 308 12.88 -18.66 29.87
C PRO A 308 13.28 -17.61 28.85
N GLY A 309 12.52 -17.47 27.74
CA GLY A 309 12.76 -16.49 26.66
C GLY A 309 11.71 -15.37 26.64
N SER A 310 11.78 -14.54 25.61
CA SER A 310 10.67 -13.63 25.30
C SER A 310 9.42 -14.43 24.90
N PRO A 311 8.20 -13.86 25.01
CA PRO A 311 6.98 -14.55 24.59
C PRO A 311 7.06 -15.11 23.17
N ASP A 312 7.63 -14.38 22.22
CA ASP A 312 7.85 -14.86 20.85
C ASP A 312 8.81 -16.04 20.77
N GLN A 313 9.90 -16.04 21.55
CA GLN A 313 10.86 -17.15 21.59
C GLN A 313 10.25 -18.40 22.25
N ASN A 314 9.51 -18.22 23.35
CA ASN A 314 8.81 -19.31 24.03
C ASN A 314 7.76 -19.94 23.09
N PHE A 315 7.05 -19.11 22.35
CA PHE A 315 6.07 -19.56 21.37
C PHE A 315 6.74 -20.34 20.22
N ASP A 316 7.89 -19.91 19.70
CA ASP A 316 8.65 -20.64 18.68
C ASP A 316 9.03 -22.05 19.16
N VAL A 317 9.48 -22.17 20.41
CA VAL A 317 9.80 -23.48 21.02
C VAL A 317 8.57 -24.38 21.09
N LEU A 318 7.44 -23.83 21.53
CA LEU A 318 6.17 -24.56 21.61
C LEU A 318 5.71 -25.01 20.22
N PHE A 319 5.67 -24.11 19.25
CA PHE A 319 5.24 -24.39 17.89
C PHE A 319 6.08 -25.48 17.22
N ASN A 320 7.41 -25.42 17.37
CA ASN A 320 8.30 -26.42 16.79
C ASN A 320 8.11 -27.82 17.42
N LYS A 321 7.83 -27.89 18.71
CA LYS A 321 7.48 -29.16 19.38
C LYS A 321 6.15 -29.71 18.85
N THR A 322 5.13 -28.88 18.71
CA THR A 322 3.81 -29.28 18.19
C THR A 322 3.91 -29.77 16.75
N LYS A 323 4.69 -29.06 15.91
CA LYS A 323 4.92 -29.42 14.51
C LYS A 323 5.57 -30.81 14.36
N SER A 324 6.48 -31.16 15.24
CA SER A 324 7.12 -32.49 15.24
C SER A 324 6.13 -33.62 15.59
N VAL A 325 5.23 -33.38 16.55
CA VAL A 325 4.18 -34.34 16.94
C VAL A 325 3.17 -34.54 15.82
N VAL A 326 2.69 -33.47 15.17
CA VAL A 326 1.74 -33.56 14.04
C VAL A 326 2.35 -34.27 12.83
N ARG A 327 3.64 -34.08 12.58
CA ARG A 327 4.37 -34.77 11.49
C ARG A 327 4.52 -36.28 11.75
N ILE A 328 4.71 -36.67 13.00
CA ILE A 328 4.78 -38.08 13.41
C ILE A 328 3.43 -38.77 13.19
N HIS A 329 2.32 -38.13 13.57
CA HIS A 329 0.98 -38.71 13.40
C HIS A 329 0.55 -38.84 11.93
N ARG A 330 1.00 -37.95 11.05
CA ARG A 330 0.71 -37.98 9.61
C ARG A 330 1.51 -39.06 8.86
N ASN A 331 2.65 -39.47 9.39
CA ASN A 331 3.48 -40.56 8.84
C ASN A 331 3.15 -41.94 9.44
N ALA A 332 2.28 -41.99 10.46
CA ALA A 332 1.85 -43.20 11.13
C ALA A 332 0.41 -43.62 10.79
N ALA A 333 -0.31 -42.84 9.99
CA ALA A 333 -1.61 -43.10 9.42
C ALA A 333 -1.52 -43.32 7.89
#